data_a6713884dc365d0bb26ecb981b28fc9f
#
_entry.id   a6713884dc365d0bb26ecb981b28fc9f
#
_cell.length_a   1.000
_cell.length_b   1.000
_cell.length_c   1.000
_cell.angle_alpha   90.00
_cell.angle_beta   90.00
_cell.angle_gamma   90.00
#
_symmetry.space_group_name_H-M   'P 1'
#
loop_
_entity.id
_entity.type
_entity.pdbx_description
1 polymer ?
#
loop_
_entity_poly.entity_id
_entity_poly.type
_entity_poly.pdbx_seq_one_letter_code
_entity_poly.pdbx_strand_id
1 'polypeptide(L)'
;MKQREDRRYLMNKKISGKAIAAIIAALAVVGIAVYLIGSTSKQVVNIDISGFNEMTIMSGGTGKTITPNEEQRMQISSLVKNMNLKAKKFPRTNGWGYCITYYKDGVANTIVLAGKVTWNGADYKVDKESYDKLKEYIDTLYK
;
A
#
# COMPACT_ATOMS: atom_id res chain seq x y z
N MET A 1 -10.40 3.49 -63.06
CA MET A 1 -11.52 4.33 -62.59
C MET A 1 -12.45 3.64 -61.57
N LYS A 2 -12.37 2.33 -61.39
CA LYS A 2 -13.22 1.54 -60.51
C LYS A 2 -12.89 1.61 -59.00
N GLN A 3 -11.67 1.98 -58.62
CA GLN A 3 -11.23 2.00 -57.19
C GLN A 3 -11.60 3.27 -56.43
N ARG A 4 -12.14 4.32 -57.05
CA ARG A 4 -12.57 5.55 -56.34
C ARG A 4 -14.03 5.52 -55.89
N GLU A 5 -14.85 4.67 -56.50
CA GLU A 5 -16.25 4.55 -56.09
C GLU A 5 -16.46 3.73 -54.83
N ASP A 6 -15.63 2.70 -54.61
CA ASP A 6 -15.76 1.83 -53.42
C ASP A 6 -15.44 2.55 -52.11
N ARG A 7 -14.58 3.58 -52.14
CA ARG A 7 -14.28 4.36 -50.92
C ARG A 7 -15.38 5.32 -50.50
N ARG A 8 -16.25 5.74 -51.41
CA ARG A 8 -17.39 6.61 -51.10
C ARG A 8 -18.56 5.83 -50.49
N TYR A 9 -18.68 4.55 -50.83
CA TYR A 9 -19.75 3.70 -50.29
C TYR A 9 -19.60 3.35 -48.83
N LEU A 10 -18.36 3.33 -48.30
CA LEU A 10 -18.09 3.05 -46.89
C LEU A 10 -18.28 4.26 -45.99
N MET A 11 -18.28 5.49 -46.50
CA MET A 11 -18.38 6.69 -45.69
C MET A 11 -19.81 7.18 -45.44
N ASN A 12 -20.82 6.58 -46.06
CA ASN A 12 -22.20 7.06 -45.98
C ASN A 12 -23.17 6.08 -45.30
N LYS A 13 -22.63 5.10 -44.56
CA LYS A 13 -23.50 4.27 -43.71
C LYS A 13 -23.89 5.10 -42.50
N LYS A 14 -25.04 5.82 -42.61
CA LYS A 14 -25.65 6.50 -41.46
C LYS A 14 -25.79 5.49 -40.32
N ILE A 15 -24.96 5.64 -39.28
CA ILE A 15 -25.05 4.85 -38.07
C ILE A 15 -26.43 5.13 -37.49
N SER A 16 -27.28 4.12 -37.37
CA SER A 16 -28.66 4.31 -36.89
C SER A 16 -28.59 4.82 -35.45
N GLY A 17 -29.53 5.68 -35.04
CA GLY A 17 -29.59 6.19 -33.68
C GLY A 17 -29.61 5.10 -32.62
N LYS A 18 -30.15 3.92 -32.97
CA LYS A 18 -30.12 2.72 -32.10
C LYS A 18 -28.68 2.18 -31.92
N ALA A 19 -27.84 2.20 -32.96
CA ALA A 19 -26.44 1.78 -32.86
C ALA A 19 -25.62 2.76 -32.02
N ILE A 20 -25.87 4.06 -32.15
CA ILE A 20 -25.22 5.09 -31.32
C ILE A 20 -25.60 4.90 -29.84
N ALA A 21 -26.89 4.70 -29.55
CA ALA A 21 -27.37 4.47 -28.19
C ALA A 21 -26.75 3.20 -27.57
N ALA A 22 -26.60 2.12 -28.35
CA ALA A 22 -25.96 0.89 -27.88
C ALA A 22 -24.46 1.10 -27.57
N ILE A 23 -23.73 1.88 -28.37
CA ILE A 23 -22.32 2.21 -28.11
C ILE A 23 -22.17 3.05 -26.84
N ILE A 24 -23.03 4.06 -26.66
CA ILE A 24 -23.01 4.90 -25.45
C ILE A 24 -23.31 4.06 -24.19
N ALA A 25 -24.31 3.18 -24.28
CA ALA A 25 -24.63 2.27 -23.16
C ALA A 25 -23.47 1.31 -22.83
N ALA A 26 -22.81 0.75 -23.83
CA ALA A 26 -21.63 -0.12 -23.65
C ALA A 26 -20.46 0.64 -23.00
N LEU A 27 -20.18 1.87 -23.45
CA LEU A 27 -19.13 2.72 -22.84
C LEU A 27 -19.44 3.12 -21.40
N ALA A 28 -20.73 3.38 -21.09
CA ALA A 28 -21.14 3.67 -19.71
C ALA A 28 -20.94 2.47 -18.79
N VAL A 29 -21.28 1.26 -19.23
CA VAL A 29 -21.06 0.02 -18.46
C VAL A 29 -19.57 -0.22 -18.22
N VAL A 30 -18.72 -0.05 -19.23
CA VAL A 30 -17.26 -0.18 -19.07
C VAL A 30 -16.71 0.89 -18.13
N GLY A 31 -17.17 2.13 -18.23
CA GLY A 31 -16.77 3.23 -17.34
C GLY A 31 -17.13 2.94 -15.88
N ILE A 32 -18.33 2.42 -15.61
CA ILE A 32 -18.79 2.03 -14.28
C ILE A 32 -17.96 0.85 -13.77
N ALA A 33 -17.69 -0.16 -14.59
CA ALA A 33 -16.88 -1.31 -14.21
C ALA A 33 -15.45 -0.89 -13.84
N VAL A 34 -14.81 -0.03 -14.62
CA VAL A 34 -13.47 0.51 -14.33
C VAL A 34 -13.49 1.36 -13.05
N TYR A 35 -14.52 2.19 -12.85
CA TYR A 35 -14.67 2.97 -11.62
C TYR A 35 -14.84 2.08 -10.39
N LEU A 36 -15.67 1.03 -10.46
CA LEU A 36 -15.88 0.08 -9.36
C LEU A 36 -14.61 -0.74 -9.07
N ILE A 37 -13.88 -1.19 -10.09
CA ILE A 37 -12.61 -1.90 -9.90
C ILE A 37 -11.56 -0.96 -9.31
N GLY A 38 -11.48 0.29 -9.76
CA GLY A 38 -10.55 1.29 -9.22
C GLY A 38 -10.89 1.75 -7.79
N SER A 39 -12.16 1.67 -7.37
CA SER A 39 -12.60 2.09 -6.03
C SER A 39 -12.55 0.97 -4.98
N THR A 40 -12.49 -0.31 -5.39
CA THR A 40 -12.64 -1.46 -4.47
C THR A 40 -11.34 -2.10 -4.03
N SER A 41 -10.19 -1.82 -4.62
CA SER A 41 -8.94 -2.43 -4.16
C SER A 41 -8.02 -1.45 -3.45
N LYS A 42 -8.40 -1.02 -2.24
CA LYS A 42 -7.38 -0.68 -1.25
C LYS A 42 -6.72 -1.98 -0.84
N GLN A 43 -5.77 -2.41 -1.65
CA GLN A 43 -5.05 -3.66 -1.46
C GLN A 43 -4.46 -3.66 -0.05
N VAL A 44 -4.82 -4.66 0.75
CA VAL A 44 -4.21 -4.89 2.06
C VAL A 44 -2.80 -5.40 1.77
N VAL A 45 -1.80 -4.73 2.31
CA VAL A 45 -0.39 -5.11 2.20
C VAL A 45 0.04 -5.68 3.54
N ASN A 46 0.65 -6.85 3.53
CA ASN A 46 1.30 -7.43 4.70
C ASN A 46 2.82 -7.29 4.53
N ILE A 47 3.49 -6.78 5.56
CA ILE A 47 4.95 -6.71 5.57
C ILE A 47 5.50 -8.10 5.83
N ASP A 48 6.22 -8.66 4.86
CA ASP A 48 6.99 -9.87 5.08
C ASP A 48 8.34 -9.53 5.72
N ILE A 49 8.40 -9.72 7.03
CA ILE A 49 9.58 -9.52 7.86
C ILE A 49 10.29 -10.84 8.19
N SER A 50 9.97 -11.94 7.48
CA SER A 50 10.65 -13.22 7.64
C SER A 50 12.04 -13.23 7.02
N GLY A 51 12.96 -14.05 7.57
CA GLY A 51 14.30 -14.29 7.00
C GLY A 51 15.25 -13.10 7.10
N PHE A 52 15.05 -12.18 8.04
CA PHE A 52 16.01 -11.10 8.31
C PHE A 52 17.13 -11.56 9.25
N ASN A 53 18.30 -10.97 9.08
CA ASN A 53 19.51 -11.34 9.86
C ASN A 53 19.68 -10.42 11.07
N GLU A 54 19.40 -9.14 10.91
CA GLU A 54 19.65 -8.12 11.92
C GLU A 54 18.44 -7.19 12.05
N MET A 55 18.20 -6.69 13.26
CA MET A 55 17.17 -5.72 13.57
C MET A 55 17.68 -4.73 14.61
N THR A 56 17.40 -3.46 14.39
CA THR A 56 17.59 -2.40 15.38
C THR A 56 16.31 -1.59 15.52
N ILE A 57 16.08 -1.02 16.70
CA ILE A 57 14.96 -0.13 16.94
C ILE A 57 15.51 1.16 17.53
N MET A 58 15.15 2.29 16.94
CA MET A 58 15.49 3.62 17.45
C MET A 58 14.24 4.32 17.96
N SER A 59 14.35 4.92 19.14
CA SER A 59 13.29 5.75 19.71
C SER A 59 13.41 7.19 19.22
N GLY A 60 12.36 7.72 18.61
CA GLY A 60 12.29 9.11 18.15
C GLY A 60 12.32 10.13 19.28
N GLY A 61 11.80 9.78 20.45
CA GLY A 61 11.77 10.66 21.61
C GLY A 61 13.12 10.83 22.30
N THR A 62 13.91 9.74 22.36
CA THR A 62 15.19 9.72 23.12
C THR A 62 16.42 9.60 22.21
N GLY A 63 16.24 9.22 20.97
CA GLY A 63 17.33 8.87 20.04
C GLY A 63 18.06 7.56 20.40
N LYS A 64 17.66 6.89 21.50
CA LYS A 64 18.29 5.64 21.92
C LYS A 64 17.98 4.53 20.93
N THR A 65 19.02 3.76 20.55
CA THR A 65 18.89 2.57 19.70
C THR A 65 19.13 1.33 20.52
N ILE A 66 18.32 0.30 20.31
CA ILE A 66 18.47 -1.03 20.90
C ILE A 66 18.54 -2.08 19.79
N THR A 67 19.20 -3.20 20.11
CA THR A 67 19.25 -4.40 19.27
C THR A 67 18.49 -5.50 19.98
N PRO A 68 17.27 -5.84 19.51
CA PRO A 68 16.47 -6.90 20.13
C PRO A 68 17.18 -8.26 20.03
N ASN A 69 17.02 -9.10 21.05
CA ASN A 69 17.46 -10.49 21.00
C ASN A 69 16.54 -11.31 20.07
N GLU A 70 16.85 -12.59 19.86
CA GLU A 70 16.12 -13.44 18.90
C GLU A 70 14.64 -13.57 19.22
N GLU A 71 14.30 -13.83 20.50
CA GLU A 71 12.91 -13.94 20.94
C GLU A 71 12.13 -12.63 20.71
N GLN A 72 12.73 -11.50 21.08
CA GLN A 72 12.14 -10.17 20.87
C GLN A 72 11.95 -9.86 19.38
N ARG A 73 12.91 -10.22 18.53
CA ARG A 73 12.78 -10.07 17.07
C ARG A 73 11.64 -10.91 16.51
N MET A 74 11.49 -12.16 16.96
CA MET A 74 10.40 -13.03 16.55
C MET A 74 9.03 -12.45 16.95
N GLN A 75 8.92 -11.93 18.17
CA GLN A 75 7.69 -11.29 18.65
C GLN A 75 7.34 -10.04 17.83
N ILE A 76 8.30 -9.17 17.56
CA ILE A 76 8.11 -7.99 16.70
C ILE A 76 7.66 -8.42 15.29
N SER A 77 8.32 -9.44 14.72
CA SER A 77 7.99 -9.96 13.40
C SER A 77 6.56 -10.47 13.33
N SER A 78 6.12 -11.19 14.38
CA SER A 78 4.74 -11.68 14.48
C SER A 78 3.73 -10.53 14.54
N LEU A 79 4.00 -9.51 15.37
CA LEU A 79 3.13 -8.34 15.48
C LEU A 79 3.05 -7.55 14.16
N VAL A 80 4.17 -7.34 13.49
CA VAL A 80 4.22 -6.65 12.18
C VAL A 80 3.50 -7.44 11.10
N LYS A 81 3.71 -8.75 11.03
CA LYS A 81 3.05 -9.64 10.05
C LYS A 81 1.54 -9.64 10.18
N ASN A 82 1.03 -9.48 11.39
CA ASN A 82 -0.42 -9.47 11.66
C ASN A 82 -1.08 -8.10 11.40
N MET A 83 -0.31 -7.07 11.04
CA MET A 83 -0.88 -5.77 10.67
C MET A 83 -1.50 -5.82 9.29
N ASN A 84 -2.75 -5.37 9.18
CA ASN A 84 -3.42 -5.13 7.91
C ASN A 84 -3.15 -3.69 7.46
N LEU A 85 -2.19 -3.52 6.56
CA LEU A 85 -1.80 -2.20 6.05
C LEU A 85 -2.62 -1.83 4.82
N LYS A 86 -3.17 -0.62 4.81
CA LYS A 86 -3.88 -0.06 3.65
C LYS A 86 -3.14 1.20 3.20
N ALA A 87 -2.70 1.22 1.95
CA ALA A 87 -2.01 2.38 1.39
C ALA A 87 -2.88 3.66 1.58
N LYS A 88 -2.29 4.68 2.17
CA LYS A 88 -2.96 5.97 2.42
C LYS A 88 -1.93 7.08 2.47
N LYS A 89 -2.17 8.16 1.71
CA LYS A 89 -1.39 9.38 1.86
C LYS A 89 -1.80 10.10 3.15
N PHE A 90 -0.82 10.48 3.95
CA PHE A 90 -1.00 11.30 5.14
C PHE A 90 -0.33 12.66 4.96
N PRO A 91 -0.84 13.72 5.60
CA PRO A 91 -0.10 14.96 5.69
C PRO A 91 1.24 14.72 6.40
N ARG A 92 2.23 15.55 6.12
CA ARG A 92 3.51 15.49 6.85
C ARG A 92 3.26 15.70 8.34
N THR A 93 3.75 14.77 9.14
CA THR A 93 3.71 14.86 10.61
C THR A 93 5.11 15.17 11.11
N ASN A 94 5.22 16.03 12.11
CA ASN A 94 6.48 16.28 12.79
C ASN A 94 6.67 15.23 13.88
N GLY A 95 7.80 14.53 13.82
CA GLY A 95 8.16 13.51 14.81
C GLY A 95 7.64 12.10 14.47
N TRP A 96 8.26 11.13 15.10
CA TRP A 96 7.95 9.71 15.00
C TRP A 96 8.23 9.04 16.35
N GLY A 97 7.54 7.93 16.66
CA GLY A 97 7.73 7.20 17.90
C GLY A 97 8.92 6.26 17.83
N TYR A 98 8.87 5.31 16.90
CA TYR A 98 9.92 4.30 16.72
C TYR A 98 10.25 4.11 15.26
N CYS A 99 11.53 3.82 14.98
CA CYS A 99 12.01 3.37 13.68
C CYS A 99 12.63 1.98 13.84
N ILE A 100 12.02 0.98 13.23
CA ILE A 100 12.54 -0.39 13.17
C ILE A 100 13.29 -0.50 11.86
N THR A 101 14.58 -0.83 11.92
CA THR A 101 15.40 -1.15 10.74
C THR A 101 15.75 -2.63 10.78
N TYR A 102 15.50 -3.34 9.70
CA TYR A 102 15.86 -4.75 9.56
C TYR A 102 16.54 -5.01 8.21
N TYR A 103 17.43 -5.97 8.17
CA TYR A 103 18.17 -6.34 6.97
C TYR A 103 17.68 -7.69 6.46
N LYS A 104 17.25 -7.71 5.20
CA LYS A 104 16.85 -8.92 4.49
C LYS A 104 17.61 -8.99 3.18
N ASP A 105 18.32 -10.10 2.93
CA ASP A 105 19.13 -10.29 1.73
C ASP A 105 20.14 -9.14 1.48
N GLY A 106 20.72 -8.60 2.54
CA GLY A 106 21.64 -7.47 2.49
C GLY A 106 21.01 -6.10 2.24
N VAL A 107 19.68 -6.03 2.13
CA VAL A 107 18.93 -4.78 1.91
C VAL A 107 18.33 -4.29 3.23
N ALA A 108 18.60 -3.02 3.55
CA ALA A 108 17.99 -2.36 4.70
C ALA A 108 16.51 -2.01 4.41
N ASN A 109 15.64 -2.42 5.32
CA ASN A 109 14.21 -2.08 5.29
C ASN A 109 13.85 -1.32 6.55
N THR A 110 12.91 -0.38 6.45
CA THR A 110 12.50 0.45 7.57
C THR A 110 10.99 0.44 7.78
N ILE A 111 10.60 0.39 9.06
CA ILE A 111 9.21 0.57 9.50
C ILE A 111 9.20 1.71 10.51
N VAL A 112 8.51 2.79 10.21
CA VAL A 112 8.40 3.95 11.10
C VAL A 112 6.99 4.02 11.68
N LEU A 113 6.92 4.13 13.01
CA LEU A 113 5.68 4.30 13.77
C LEU A 113 5.51 5.78 14.15
N ALA A 114 4.52 6.45 13.55
CA ALA A 114 4.27 7.89 13.73
C ALA A 114 2.76 8.20 13.73
N GLY A 115 1.96 7.46 14.52
CA GLY A 115 0.50 7.48 14.45
C GLY A 115 -0.05 6.84 13.17
N LYS A 116 0.83 6.43 12.29
CA LYS A 116 0.67 5.67 11.05
C LYS A 116 1.86 4.73 10.94
N VAL A 117 1.84 3.83 9.98
CA VAL A 117 3.00 3.02 9.62
C VAL A 117 3.57 3.54 8.31
N THR A 118 4.86 3.86 8.28
CA THR A 118 5.59 4.12 7.03
C THR A 118 6.54 2.96 6.81
N TRP A 119 6.38 2.23 5.71
CA TRP A 119 7.25 1.12 5.33
C TRP A 119 8.01 1.46 4.05
N ASN A 120 9.33 1.47 4.15
CA ASN A 120 10.23 1.82 3.05
C ASN A 120 9.82 3.12 2.33
N GLY A 121 9.42 4.13 3.10
CA GLY A 121 9.03 5.44 2.57
C GLY A 121 7.57 5.56 2.10
N ALA A 122 6.80 4.48 2.05
CA ALA A 122 5.38 4.51 1.73
C ALA A 122 4.51 4.51 3.00
N ASP A 123 3.47 5.34 3.01
CA ASP A 123 2.57 5.49 4.17
C ASP A 123 1.37 4.55 4.09
N TYR A 124 1.02 4.00 5.25
CA TYR A 124 -0.09 3.06 5.41
C TYR A 124 -0.94 3.41 6.63
N LYS A 125 -2.26 3.27 6.46
CA LYS A 125 -3.19 3.18 7.57
C LYS A 125 -3.16 1.76 8.12
N VAL A 126 -3.12 1.64 9.44
CA VAL A 126 -3.21 0.38 10.19
C VAL A 126 -4.38 0.51 11.18
N ASP A 127 -4.95 -0.60 11.59
CA ASP A 127 -5.91 -0.58 12.70
C ASP A 127 -5.21 -0.23 14.01
N LYS A 128 -5.97 0.46 14.89
CA LYS A 128 -5.41 0.98 16.13
C LYS A 128 -4.91 -0.12 17.05
N GLU A 129 -5.61 -1.24 17.13
CA GLU A 129 -5.27 -2.34 18.02
C GLU A 129 -3.91 -2.96 17.67
N SER A 130 -3.69 -3.27 16.38
CA SER A 130 -2.40 -3.82 15.91
C SER A 130 -1.25 -2.83 16.10
N TYR A 131 -1.51 -1.54 15.84
CA TYR A 131 -0.53 -0.47 16.06
C TYR A 131 -0.13 -0.36 17.54
N ASP A 132 -1.13 -0.29 18.42
CA ASP A 132 -0.89 -0.14 19.86
C ASP A 132 -0.17 -1.36 20.44
N LYS A 133 -0.54 -2.59 20.05
CA LYS A 133 0.16 -3.82 20.49
C LYS A 133 1.64 -3.81 20.14
N LEU A 134 1.98 -3.42 18.91
CA LEU A 134 3.39 -3.31 18.52
C LEU A 134 4.11 -2.22 19.32
N LYS A 135 3.50 -1.04 19.42
CA LYS A 135 4.08 0.08 20.15
C LYS A 135 4.29 -0.25 21.61
N GLU A 136 3.30 -0.80 22.30
CA GLU A 136 3.36 -1.20 23.72
C GLU A 136 4.45 -2.25 23.94
N TYR A 137 4.57 -3.25 23.04
CA TYR A 137 5.63 -4.23 23.15
C TYR A 137 7.02 -3.57 23.03
N ILE A 138 7.22 -2.68 22.05
CA ILE A 138 8.48 -1.96 21.90
C ILE A 138 8.75 -1.09 23.14
N ASP A 139 7.74 -0.42 23.71
CA ASP A 139 7.89 0.38 24.94
C ASP A 139 8.45 -0.46 26.10
N THR A 140 8.14 -1.76 26.17
CA THR A 140 8.69 -2.65 27.19
C THR A 140 10.18 -2.91 27.04
N LEU A 141 10.71 -2.82 25.82
CA LEU A 141 12.13 -3.05 25.53
C LEU A 141 13.03 -1.87 25.92
N TYR A 142 12.45 -0.72 26.21
CA TYR A 142 13.16 0.50 26.60
C TYR A 142 13.13 0.77 28.13
N LYS A 143 12.47 -0.08 28.89
CA LYS A 143 12.45 -0.04 30.38
C LYS A 143 13.64 -0.75 30.94
#